data_4b6565b1c89fd7b69d7c005b00c93ac4
#
_entry.id   4b6565b1c89fd7b69d7c005b00c93ac4
#
_cell.length_a   1.000
_cell.length_b   1.000
_cell.length_c   1.000
_cell.angle_alpha   90.00
_cell.angle_beta   90.00
_cell.angle_gamma   90.00
#
_symmetry.space_group_name_H-M   'P 1'
#
loop_
_entity.id
_entity.type
_entity.pdbx_description
1 polymer ?
#
loop_
_entity_poly.entity_id
_entity_poly.type
_entity_poly.pdbx_seq_one_letter_code
_entity_poly.pdbx_strand_id
1 'polypeptide(L)'
;MKQTNIEMQLNRIEKMLSQELDQPMSFDEACKYLNLSKSYLYKCTHKNLIPYYKPGGKKIFFSKKDLNDWIFKYRIKSDSEIEKIISEKYT
;
A
#
# COMPACT_ATOMS: atom_id res chain seq x y z
N MET A 1 -8.73 28.30 -24.76
CA MET A 1 -9.68 28.16 -23.69
C MET A 1 -10.31 26.79 -23.57
N LYS A 2 -10.69 26.16 -24.70
CA LYS A 2 -11.24 24.78 -24.65
C LYS A 2 -10.23 23.75 -24.15
N GLN A 3 -8.93 23.91 -24.45
CA GLN A 3 -7.89 23.01 -23.97
C GLN A 3 -7.71 23.09 -22.44
N THR A 4 -7.87 24.28 -21.88
CA THR A 4 -7.73 24.49 -20.44
C THR A 4 -8.80 23.72 -19.66
N ASN A 5 -10.05 23.68 -20.19
CA ASN A 5 -11.14 22.95 -19.55
C ASN A 5 -10.92 21.45 -19.59
N ILE A 6 -10.38 20.94 -20.69
CA ILE A 6 -10.07 19.51 -20.83
C ILE A 6 -8.95 19.12 -19.87
N GLU A 7 -7.91 19.92 -19.77
CA GLU A 7 -6.81 19.68 -18.83
C GLU A 7 -7.28 19.69 -17.37
N MET A 8 -8.18 20.62 -17.04
CA MET A 8 -8.75 20.68 -15.70
C MET A 8 -9.58 19.44 -15.38
N GLN A 9 -10.36 18.94 -16.35
CA GLN A 9 -11.15 17.72 -16.17
C GLN A 9 -10.27 16.50 -16.00
N LEU A 10 -9.21 16.38 -16.79
CA LEU A 10 -8.25 15.28 -16.67
C LEU A 10 -7.55 15.29 -15.32
N ASN A 11 -7.12 16.47 -14.87
CA ASN A 11 -6.47 16.61 -13.56
C ASN A 11 -7.42 16.23 -12.44
N ARG A 12 -8.70 16.58 -12.56
CA ARG A 12 -9.72 16.23 -11.58
C ARG A 12 -9.93 14.71 -11.53
N ILE A 13 -9.98 14.04 -12.68
CA ILE A 13 -10.12 12.59 -12.76
C ILE A 13 -8.92 11.90 -12.15
N GLU A 14 -7.71 12.34 -12.49
CA GLU A 14 -6.48 11.79 -11.93
C GLU A 14 -6.45 11.94 -10.41
N LYS A 15 -6.87 13.09 -9.90
CA LYS A 15 -6.92 13.38 -8.48
C LYS A 15 -7.93 12.47 -7.77
N MET A 16 -9.09 12.23 -8.39
CA MET A 16 -10.12 11.34 -7.86
C MET A 16 -9.62 9.90 -7.80
N LEU A 17 -8.97 9.42 -8.86
CA LEU A 17 -8.40 8.07 -8.90
C LEU A 17 -7.31 7.91 -7.85
N SER A 18 -6.46 8.92 -7.70
CA SER A 18 -5.41 8.93 -6.70
C SER A 18 -5.98 8.85 -5.29
N GLN A 19 -7.07 9.56 -5.01
CA GLN A 19 -7.76 9.54 -3.72
C GLN A 19 -8.41 8.19 -3.45
N GLU A 20 -8.96 7.52 -4.47
CA GLU A 20 -9.53 6.19 -4.31
C GLU A 20 -8.47 5.15 -4.02
N LEU A 21 -7.30 5.27 -4.65
CA LEU A 21 -6.19 4.35 -4.47
C LEU A 21 -5.47 4.55 -3.15
N ASP A 22 -5.45 5.78 -2.64
CA ASP A 22 -4.76 6.12 -1.40
C ASP A 22 -5.73 6.74 -0.41
N GLN A 23 -6.31 5.90 0.42
CA GLN A 23 -7.26 6.34 1.45
C GLN A 23 -6.64 6.17 2.83
N PRO A 24 -6.92 7.12 3.74
CA PRO A 24 -6.49 6.95 5.13
C PRO A 24 -7.30 5.83 5.78
N MET A 25 -6.61 4.96 6.50
CA MET A 25 -7.23 3.85 7.20
C MET A 25 -6.90 3.95 8.68
N SER A 26 -7.88 3.66 9.53
CA SER A 26 -7.66 3.57 10.96
C SER A 26 -6.87 2.30 11.27
N PHE A 27 -6.39 2.18 12.51
CA PHE A 27 -5.68 0.99 12.96
C PHE A 27 -6.54 -0.26 12.78
N ASP A 28 -7.80 -0.20 13.19
CA ASP A 28 -8.72 -1.34 13.08
C ASP A 28 -9.00 -1.70 11.62
N GLU A 29 -9.20 -0.70 10.79
CA GLU A 29 -9.42 -0.92 9.35
C GLU A 29 -8.20 -1.58 8.70
N ALA A 30 -6.99 -1.12 9.06
CA ALA A 30 -5.76 -1.70 8.56
C ALA A 30 -5.60 -3.16 8.99
N CYS A 31 -5.94 -3.49 10.23
CA CYS A 31 -5.93 -4.88 10.70
C CYS A 31 -6.84 -5.77 9.86
N LYS A 32 -8.05 -5.29 9.57
CA LYS A 32 -8.99 -6.02 8.73
C LYS A 32 -8.50 -6.15 7.30
N TYR A 33 -7.98 -5.06 6.76
CA TYR A 33 -7.48 -5.02 5.38
C TYR A 33 -6.31 -5.99 5.18
N LEU A 34 -5.38 -6.02 6.13
CA LEU A 34 -4.22 -6.88 6.08
C LEU A 34 -4.49 -8.28 6.66
N ASN A 35 -5.63 -8.47 7.28
CA ASN A 35 -5.99 -9.70 7.98
C ASN A 35 -4.94 -10.07 9.03
N LEU A 36 -4.52 -9.08 9.80
CA LEU A 36 -3.55 -9.23 10.89
C LEU A 36 -4.20 -8.94 12.22
N SER A 37 -3.68 -9.55 13.28
CA SER A 37 -4.13 -9.25 14.63
C SER A 37 -3.68 -7.84 15.04
N LYS A 38 -4.41 -7.22 15.95
CA LYS A 38 -4.05 -5.91 16.48
C LYS A 38 -2.67 -5.93 17.13
N SER A 39 -2.37 -7.00 17.86
CA SER A 39 -1.09 -7.17 18.55
C SER A 39 0.06 -7.19 17.54
N TYR A 40 -0.10 -7.93 16.46
CA TYR A 40 0.93 -8.04 15.44
C TYR A 40 1.15 -6.72 14.70
N LEU A 41 0.07 -6.06 14.29
CA LEU A 41 0.18 -4.78 13.60
C LEU A 41 0.79 -3.72 14.52
N TYR A 42 0.42 -3.70 15.78
CA TYR A 42 0.99 -2.79 16.77
C TYR A 42 2.50 -3.02 16.90
N LYS A 43 2.91 -4.28 16.93
CA LYS A 43 4.32 -4.65 16.98
C LYS A 43 5.08 -4.15 15.75
N CYS A 44 4.47 -4.28 14.56
CA CYS A 44 5.06 -3.78 13.32
C CYS A 44 5.24 -2.26 13.34
N THR A 45 4.25 -1.52 13.85
CA THR A 45 4.37 -0.06 13.95
C THR A 45 5.43 0.32 14.97
N HIS A 46 5.47 -0.36 16.10
CA HIS A 46 6.44 -0.08 17.15
C HIS A 46 7.89 -0.31 16.70
N LYS A 47 8.10 -1.30 15.85
CA LYS A 47 9.43 -1.60 15.29
C LYS A 47 9.70 -0.86 14.00
N ASN A 48 8.80 0.02 13.57
CA ASN A 48 8.92 0.78 12.32
C ASN A 48 9.10 -0.11 11.09
N LEU A 49 8.45 -1.26 11.08
CA LEU A 49 8.50 -2.18 9.95
C LEU A 49 7.50 -1.82 8.85
N ILE A 50 6.46 -1.06 9.20
CA ILE A 50 5.40 -0.68 8.29
C ILE A 50 5.20 0.84 8.37
N PRO A 51 5.01 1.53 7.24
CA PRO A 51 4.74 2.96 7.27
C PRO A 51 3.41 3.28 7.96
N TYR A 52 3.42 4.27 8.81
CA TYR A 52 2.20 4.73 9.47
C TYR A 52 2.27 6.23 9.72
N TYR A 53 1.11 6.82 10.01
CA TYR A 53 0.96 8.24 10.26
C TYR A 53 0.29 8.44 11.61
N LYS A 54 0.75 9.42 12.36
CA LYS A 54 0.24 9.69 13.69
C LYS A 54 -0.02 11.19 13.86
N PRO A 55 -1.03 11.72 13.14
CA PRO A 55 -1.33 13.16 13.23
C PRO A 55 -1.74 13.54 14.63
N GLY A 56 -1.15 14.62 15.15
CA GLY A 56 -1.38 15.06 16.51
C GLY A 56 -0.80 14.15 17.59
N GLY A 57 -0.07 13.10 17.22
CA GLY A 57 0.59 12.22 18.17
C GLY A 57 -0.35 11.31 18.96
N LYS A 58 -1.61 11.16 18.55
CA LYS A 58 -2.60 10.40 19.32
C LYS A 58 -3.08 9.13 18.62
N LYS A 59 -3.56 9.22 17.38
CA LYS A 59 -4.11 8.08 16.65
C LYS A 59 -3.23 7.67 15.49
N ILE A 60 -3.10 6.36 15.29
CA ILE A 60 -2.33 5.81 14.19
C ILE A 60 -3.25 5.65 12.98
N PHE A 61 -2.78 6.13 11.83
CA PHE A 61 -3.44 5.96 10.55
C PHE A 61 -2.46 5.34 9.56
N PHE A 62 -3.01 4.68 8.56
CA PHE A 62 -2.22 4.06 7.50
C PHE A 62 -2.70 4.57 6.15
N SER A 63 -1.78 4.66 5.20
CA SER A 63 -2.12 4.91 3.81
C SER A 63 -2.37 3.56 3.13
N LYS A 64 -3.49 3.42 2.46
CA LYS A 64 -3.82 2.19 1.73
C LYS A 64 -2.74 1.86 0.71
N LYS A 65 -2.24 2.86 0.02
CA LYS A 65 -1.15 2.71 -0.95
C LYS A 65 0.12 2.20 -0.28
N ASP A 66 0.48 2.75 0.87
CA ASP A 66 1.66 2.31 1.62
C ASP A 66 1.52 0.86 2.08
N LEU A 67 0.31 0.47 2.52
CA LEU A 67 0.04 -0.90 2.92
C LEU A 67 0.17 -1.87 1.75
N ASN A 68 -0.34 -1.49 0.60
CA ASN A 68 -0.22 -2.30 -0.61
C ASN A 68 1.25 -2.46 -1.01
N ASP A 69 2.00 -1.37 -1.01
CA ASP A 69 3.43 -1.40 -1.32
C ASP A 69 4.19 -2.30 -0.34
N TRP A 70 3.85 -2.22 0.94
CA TRP A 70 4.47 -3.04 1.98
C TRP A 70 4.19 -4.52 1.76
N ILE A 71 2.93 -4.89 1.49
CA ILE A 71 2.54 -6.29 1.26
C ILE A 71 3.28 -6.87 0.05
N PHE A 72 3.26 -6.14 -1.06
CA PHE A 72 3.81 -6.64 -2.31
C PHE A 72 5.34 -6.61 -2.36
N LYS A 73 5.96 -5.88 -1.46
CA LYS A 73 7.41 -5.83 -1.34
C LYS A 73 8.00 -7.18 -0.92
N TYR A 74 7.28 -7.94 -0.11
CA TYR A 74 7.76 -9.22 0.43
C TYR A 74 7.16 -10.41 -0.32
N ARG A 75 7.10 -10.30 -1.64
CA ARG A 75 6.61 -11.37 -2.48
C ARG A 75 7.51 -12.60 -2.41
N ILE A 76 6.88 -13.75 -2.14
CA ILE A 76 7.59 -15.03 -2.18
C ILE A 76 7.31 -15.65 -3.54
N LYS A 77 8.35 -16.05 -4.27
CA LYS A 77 8.22 -16.64 -5.59
C LYS A 77 7.62 -18.04 -5.48
N SER A 78 6.72 -18.36 -6.41
CA SER A 78 6.15 -19.70 -6.48
C SER A 78 7.21 -20.70 -6.92
N ASP A 79 6.96 -22.00 -6.65
CA ASP A 79 7.89 -23.06 -7.04
C ASP A 79 8.16 -23.07 -8.53
N SER A 80 7.14 -22.81 -9.35
CA SER A 80 7.29 -22.76 -10.80
C SER A 80 8.18 -21.60 -11.25
N GLU A 81 8.09 -20.46 -10.58
CA GLU A 81 8.96 -19.32 -10.89
C GLU A 81 10.40 -19.60 -10.52
N ILE A 82 10.63 -20.28 -9.39
CA ILE A 82 11.96 -20.66 -8.96
C ILE A 82 12.59 -21.64 -9.93
N GLU A 83 11.84 -22.63 -10.37
CA GLU A 83 12.27 -23.60 -11.38
C GLU A 83 12.67 -22.93 -12.69
N LYS A 84 11.86 -21.96 -13.14
CA LYS A 84 12.14 -21.20 -14.37
C LYS A 84 13.43 -20.41 -14.25
N ILE A 85 13.67 -19.76 -13.12
CA ILE A 85 14.90 -19.00 -12.88
C ILE A 85 16.11 -19.93 -12.90
N ILE A 86 16.01 -21.09 -12.26
CA ILE A 86 17.08 -22.08 -12.23
C ILE A 86 17.38 -22.58 -13.65
N SER A 87 16.36 -22.91 -14.42
CA SER A 87 16.51 -23.36 -15.81
C SER A 87 17.22 -22.31 -16.66
N GLU A 88 16.82 -21.06 -16.57
CA GLU A 88 17.43 -19.97 -17.32
C GLU A 88 18.89 -19.74 -16.91
N LYS A 89 19.20 -19.95 -15.64
CA LYS A 89 20.53 -19.71 -15.10
C LYS A 89 21.54 -20.81 -15.46
N TYR A 90 21.06 -22.06 -15.65
CA TYR A 90 21.93 -23.21 -15.89
C TYR A 90 21.86 -23.77 -17.31
N THR A 91 21.09 -23.13 -18.19
CA THR A 91 21.08 -23.42 -19.62
C THR A 91 21.89 -22.41 -20.38
#